data_a7e0f003c30deaa55fe3efe76ea8567b
#
_entry.id   a7e0f003c30deaa55fe3efe76ea8567b
#
_cell.length_a   1.000
_cell.length_b   1.000
_cell.length_c   1.000
_cell.angle_alpha   90.00
_cell.angle_beta   90.00
_cell.angle_gamma   90.00
#
_symmetry.space_group_name_H-M   'P 1'
#
loop_
_entity.id
_entity.type
_entity.pdbx_description
1 polymer ?
#
loop_
_entity_poly.entity_id
_entity_poly.type
_entity_poly.pdbx_seq_one_letter_code
_entity_poly.pdbx_strand_id
1 'polypeptide(L)'
;MKIEYEDEDLKELIETGQNKKYKKIAKNKVLMGGLLKVYRILDQAPHVSLLNQFSFLKFEKLKYQYSGCCSVGIANGHIERLIFTEHEGGITIKLLKLDDSHYGNKK
;
A
#
# COMPACT_ATOMS: atom_id res chain seq x y z
N MET A 1 -10.70 7.97 1.66
CA MET A 1 -10.15 8.11 3.03
C MET A 1 -9.09 9.19 3.05
N LYS A 2 -8.85 9.75 4.22
CA LYS A 2 -7.74 10.67 4.39
C LYS A 2 -6.44 9.86 4.40
N ILE A 3 -5.45 10.30 3.64
CA ILE A 3 -4.19 9.56 3.50
C ILE A 3 -3.05 10.39 4.08
N GLU A 4 -2.34 9.78 5.02
CA GLU A 4 -1.14 10.35 5.61
C GLU A 4 0.04 9.48 5.26
N TYR A 5 1.24 10.00 5.41
CA TYR A 5 2.46 9.29 5.09
C TYR A 5 3.40 9.21 6.27
N GLU A 6 3.91 8.02 6.54
CA GLU A 6 5.01 7.84 7.48
C GLU A 6 6.34 7.94 6.72
N ASP A 7 6.35 7.54 5.45
CA ASP A 7 7.55 7.43 4.64
C ASP A 7 7.54 8.52 3.58
N GLU A 8 8.42 9.50 3.73
CA GLU A 8 8.50 10.60 2.77
C GLU A 8 8.97 10.14 1.40
N ASP A 9 9.75 9.06 1.36
CA ASP A 9 10.18 8.51 0.08
C ASP A 9 8.99 7.94 -0.69
N LEU A 10 8.07 7.31 0.01
CA LEU A 10 6.86 6.79 -0.61
C LEU A 10 6.00 7.93 -1.15
N LYS A 11 5.91 9.01 -0.38
CA LYS A 11 5.15 10.18 -0.81
C LYS A 11 5.73 10.73 -2.09
N GLU A 12 7.05 10.90 -2.15
CA GLU A 12 7.70 11.40 -3.34
C GLU A 12 7.44 10.47 -4.53
N LEU A 13 7.55 9.16 -4.31
CA LEU A 13 7.32 8.20 -5.38
C LEU A 13 5.93 8.35 -5.96
N ILE A 14 4.92 8.48 -5.11
CA ILE A 14 3.54 8.59 -5.57
C ILE A 14 3.31 9.91 -6.28
N GLU A 15 3.88 10.99 -5.77
CA GLU A 15 3.64 12.33 -6.32
C GLU A 15 4.42 12.61 -7.59
N THR A 16 5.65 12.09 -7.69
CA THR A 16 6.51 12.42 -8.82
C THR A 16 6.83 11.25 -9.74
N GLY A 17 6.60 10.04 -9.28
CA GLY A 17 6.96 8.85 -10.03
C GLY A 17 8.42 8.47 -9.93
N GLN A 18 9.18 9.15 -9.07
CA GLN A 18 10.61 8.90 -8.93
C GLN A 18 11.01 8.94 -7.47
N ASN A 19 11.96 8.09 -7.11
CA ASN A 19 12.51 8.08 -5.77
C ASN A 19 13.67 7.09 -5.71
N LYS A 20 14.74 7.45 -5.02
CA LYS A 20 15.94 6.60 -4.95
C LYS A 20 15.71 5.33 -4.17
N LYS A 21 15.01 5.43 -3.04
CA LYS A 21 14.75 4.27 -2.20
C LYS A 21 13.90 3.24 -2.92
N TYR A 22 12.95 3.70 -3.72
CA TYR A 22 12.02 2.82 -4.44
C TYR A 22 12.33 2.80 -5.94
N LYS A 23 13.61 2.86 -6.27
CA LYS A 23 14.06 2.94 -7.66
C LYS A 23 13.54 1.79 -8.52
N LYS A 24 13.55 0.58 -7.99
CA LYS A 24 13.09 -0.58 -8.75
C LYS A 24 11.62 -0.46 -9.13
N ILE A 25 10.81 0.06 -8.21
CA ILE A 25 9.39 0.23 -8.47
C ILE A 25 9.19 1.38 -9.46
N ALA A 26 9.92 2.48 -9.26
CA ALA A 26 9.80 3.64 -10.14
C ALA A 26 10.10 3.28 -11.60
N LYS A 27 11.01 2.35 -11.82
CA LYS A 27 11.39 1.95 -13.18
C LYS A 27 10.49 0.90 -13.78
N ASN A 28 9.60 0.31 -13.02
CA ASN A 28 8.72 -0.74 -13.48
C ASN A 28 7.34 -0.18 -13.76
N LYS A 29 6.96 -0.10 -15.03
CA LYS A 29 5.69 0.50 -15.41
C LYS A 29 4.48 -0.21 -14.82
N VAL A 30 4.56 -1.53 -14.72
CA VAL A 30 3.45 -2.30 -14.16
C VAL A 30 3.27 -1.97 -12.69
N LEU A 31 4.37 -1.93 -11.94
CA LEU A 31 4.31 -1.64 -10.51
C LEU A 31 3.89 -0.21 -10.26
N MET A 32 4.44 0.76 -11.02
CA MET A 32 4.04 2.15 -10.83
C MET A 32 2.58 2.38 -11.19
N GLY A 33 2.14 1.79 -12.30
CA GLY A 33 0.75 1.91 -12.68
C GLY A 33 -0.17 1.32 -11.64
N GLY A 34 0.22 0.17 -11.09
CA GLY A 34 -0.55 -0.47 -10.04
C GLY A 34 -0.58 0.36 -8.76
N LEU A 35 0.56 0.93 -8.38
CA LEU A 35 0.63 1.75 -7.18
C LEU A 35 -0.30 2.97 -7.30
N LEU A 36 -0.29 3.64 -8.44
CA LEU A 36 -1.13 4.81 -8.63
C LEU A 36 -2.60 4.44 -8.66
N LYS A 37 -2.94 3.30 -9.25
CA LYS A 37 -4.31 2.81 -9.26
C LYS A 37 -4.79 2.52 -7.84
N VAL A 38 -3.95 1.84 -7.07
CA VAL A 38 -4.28 1.50 -5.68
C VAL A 38 -4.43 2.79 -4.86
N TYR A 39 -3.53 3.73 -5.06
CA TYR A 39 -3.62 5.00 -4.34
C TYR A 39 -4.96 5.69 -4.59
N ARG A 40 -5.41 5.71 -5.85
CA ARG A 40 -6.68 6.31 -6.17
C ARG A 40 -7.84 5.61 -5.48
N ILE A 41 -7.78 4.29 -5.42
CA ILE A 41 -8.83 3.52 -4.74
C ILE A 41 -8.86 3.86 -3.25
N LEU A 42 -7.68 3.92 -2.63
CA LEU A 42 -7.59 4.25 -1.21
C LEU A 42 -8.11 5.66 -0.95
N ASP A 43 -7.75 6.59 -1.82
CA ASP A 43 -8.17 7.97 -1.67
C ASP A 43 -9.69 8.12 -1.75
N GLN A 44 -10.32 7.39 -2.65
CA GLN A 44 -11.75 7.52 -2.90
C GLN A 44 -12.62 6.66 -2.01
N ALA A 45 -12.08 5.61 -1.44
CA ALA A 45 -12.85 4.75 -0.55
C ALA A 45 -13.17 5.50 0.74
N PRO A 46 -14.40 5.42 1.23
CA PRO A 46 -14.76 6.12 2.46
C PRO A 46 -14.32 5.43 3.74
N HIS A 47 -13.95 4.14 3.66
CA HIS A 47 -13.61 3.38 4.85
C HIS A 47 -12.77 2.17 4.50
N VAL A 48 -11.86 1.80 5.40
CA VAL A 48 -10.97 0.67 5.19
C VAL A 48 -11.73 -0.63 4.90
N SER A 49 -12.88 -0.83 5.55
CA SER A 49 -13.63 -2.07 5.36
C SER A 49 -14.07 -2.30 3.94
N LEU A 50 -14.20 -1.23 3.14
CA LEU A 50 -14.62 -1.37 1.75
C LEU A 50 -13.52 -1.95 0.86
N LEU A 51 -12.29 -1.97 1.33
CA LEU A 51 -11.19 -2.52 0.55
C LEU A 51 -11.34 -4.02 0.31
N ASN A 52 -12.09 -4.70 1.17
CA ASN A 52 -12.36 -6.12 0.98
C ASN A 52 -13.19 -6.41 -0.27
N GLN A 53 -13.87 -5.41 -0.81
CA GLN A 53 -14.70 -5.60 -2.00
C GLN A 53 -13.87 -5.64 -3.27
N PHE A 54 -12.60 -5.25 -3.21
CA PHE A 54 -11.72 -5.25 -4.37
C PHE A 54 -10.79 -6.46 -4.26
N SER A 55 -11.23 -7.59 -4.81
CA SER A 55 -10.47 -8.83 -4.66
C SER A 55 -9.04 -8.72 -5.18
N PHE A 56 -8.81 -7.88 -6.20
CA PHE A 56 -7.46 -7.75 -6.76
C PHE A 56 -6.50 -7.05 -5.81
N LEU A 57 -7.00 -6.31 -4.80
CA LEU A 57 -6.14 -5.68 -3.81
C LEU A 57 -5.56 -6.69 -2.83
N LYS A 58 -6.24 -7.82 -2.67
CA LYS A 58 -5.82 -8.84 -1.69
C LYS A 58 -5.56 -8.21 -0.33
N PHE A 59 -6.51 -7.39 0.11
CA PHE A 59 -6.42 -6.71 1.38
C PHE A 59 -6.31 -7.72 2.52
N GLU A 60 -5.40 -7.45 3.46
CA GLU A 60 -5.31 -8.29 4.65
C GLU A 60 -4.80 -7.49 5.83
N LYS A 61 -5.21 -7.92 7.01
CA LYS A 61 -4.68 -7.39 8.25
C LYS A 61 -3.52 -8.29 8.66
N LEU A 62 -2.40 -7.68 8.97
CA LEU A 62 -1.17 -8.42 9.21
C LEU A 62 -1.08 -8.88 10.65
N LYS A 63 -0.23 -9.88 10.89
CA LYS A 63 -0.07 -10.51 12.19
C LYS A 63 1.39 -10.49 12.61
N TYR A 64 1.63 -10.94 13.82
CA TYR A 64 2.97 -11.09 14.38
C TYR A 64 3.67 -9.75 14.42
N GLN A 65 4.89 -9.64 13.89
CA GLN A 65 5.63 -8.37 13.98
C GLN A 65 4.96 -7.22 13.25
N TYR A 66 4.03 -7.52 12.36
CA TYR A 66 3.29 -6.47 11.65
C TYR A 66 1.88 -6.27 12.20
N SER A 67 1.62 -6.78 13.41
CA SER A 67 0.31 -6.63 14.02
C SER A 67 -0.07 -5.16 14.10
N GLY A 68 -1.30 -4.86 13.75
CA GLY A 68 -1.77 -3.47 13.70
C GLY A 68 -1.63 -2.84 12.33
N CYS A 69 -0.95 -3.50 11.40
CA CYS A 69 -0.82 -3.00 10.05
C CYS A 69 -1.75 -3.74 9.10
N CYS A 70 -1.99 -3.12 7.96
CA CYS A 70 -2.76 -3.70 6.86
C CYS A 70 -1.90 -3.68 5.61
N SER A 71 -2.25 -4.49 4.64
CA SER A 71 -1.55 -4.45 3.37
C SER A 71 -2.48 -4.68 2.19
N VAL A 72 -2.10 -4.13 1.05
CA VAL A 72 -2.77 -4.40 -0.22
C VAL A 72 -1.70 -4.63 -1.27
N GLY A 73 -1.98 -5.51 -2.24
CA GLY A 73 -1.07 -5.70 -3.36
C GLY A 73 -1.20 -4.55 -4.33
N ILE A 74 -0.12 -4.23 -5.04
CA ILE A 74 -0.17 -3.12 -5.99
C ILE A 74 -0.21 -3.58 -7.44
N ALA A 75 0.19 -4.83 -7.73
CA ALA A 75 0.12 -5.34 -9.09
C ALA A 75 -0.10 -6.84 -9.04
N ASN A 76 -1.01 -7.31 -9.88
CA ASN A 76 -1.35 -8.72 -9.92
C ASN A 76 -0.12 -9.55 -10.33
N GLY A 77 0.12 -10.63 -9.60
CA GLY A 77 1.25 -11.49 -9.90
C GLY A 77 2.59 -11.00 -9.35
N HIS A 78 2.60 -9.88 -8.67
CA HIS A 78 3.81 -9.34 -8.07
C HIS A 78 3.74 -9.42 -6.55
N ILE A 79 4.91 -9.45 -5.91
CA ILE A 79 4.97 -9.62 -4.45
C ILE A 79 4.91 -8.29 -3.70
N GLU A 80 5.12 -7.19 -4.40
CA GLU A 80 5.16 -5.88 -3.74
C GLU A 80 3.80 -5.55 -3.14
N ARG A 81 3.82 -5.07 -1.90
CA ARG A 81 2.59 -4.73 -1.20
C ARG A 81 2.77 -3.39 -0.50
N LEU A 82 1.67 -2.65 -0.43
CA LEU A 82 1.65 -1.37 0.27
C LEU A 82 1.18 -1.62 1.70
N ILE A 83 2.00 -1.22 2.65
CA ILE A 83 1.73 -1.43 4.09
C ILE A 83 1.22 -0.12 4.68
N PHE A 84 0.15 -0.21 5.45
CA PHE A 84 -0.41 0.99 6.07
C PHE A 84 -1.09 0.63 7.40
N THR A 85 -1.36 1.66 8.20
CA THR A 85 -2.14 1.50 9.43
C THR A 85 -3.43 2.29 9.29
N GLU A 86 -4.49 1.84 9.97
CA GLU A 86 -5.75 2.55 9.94
C GLU A 86 -5.91 3.37 11.20
N HIS A 87 -6.57 4.51 11.06
CA HIS A 87 -6.78 5.46 12.16
C HIS A 87 -8.18 6.01 12.09
N GLU A 88 -8.61 6.60 13.19
CA GLU A 88 -9.90 7.28 13.26
C GLU A 88 -11.06 6.37 12.84
N GLY A 89 -11.01 5.12 13.33
CA GLY A 89 -12.10 4.20 13.07
C GLY A 89 -12.15 3.68 11.63
N GLY A 90 -11.05 3.84 10.88
CA GLY A 90 -10.98 3.31 9.53
C GLY A 90 -11.26 4.33 8.44
N ILE A 91 -11.34 5.62 8.78
CA ILE A 91 -11.56 6.66 7.77
C ILE A 91 -10.27 7.39 7.41
N THR A 92 -9.19 7.10 8.11
CA THR A 92 -7.87 7.65 7.83
C THR A 92 -6.87 6.51 7.78
N ILE A 93 -5.93 6.57 6.85
CA ILE A 93 -4.84 5.60 6.81
C ILE A 93 -3.52 6.33 6.73
N LYS A 94 -2.48 5.70 7.27
CA LYS A 94 -1.13 6.23 7.18
C LYS A 94 -0.29 5.21 6.41
N LEU A 95 0.25 5.63 5.27
CA LEU A 95 1.07 4.76 4.43
C LEU A 95 2.46 4.64 5.02
N LEU A 96 2.89 3.43 5.29
CA LEU A 96 4.16 3.16 5.95
C LEU A 96 5.30 2.88 4.99
N LYS A 97 5.06 2.02 4.01
CA LYS A 97 6.12 1.63 3.08
C LYS A 97 5.58 0.70 2.01
N LEU A 98 6.39 0.50 0.97
CA LEU A 98 6.19 -0.58 0.03
C LEU A 98 7.15 -1.69 0.44
N ASP A 99 6.62 -2.89 0.56
CA ASP A 99 7.38 -4.04 1.00
C ASP A 99 7.45 -5.05 -0.15
N ASP A 100 8.66 -5.46 -0.51
CA ASP A 100 8.85 -6.44 -1.57
C ASP A 100 9.30 -7.80 -1.03
N SER A 101 9.23 -7.99 0.27
CA SER A 101 9.54 -9.29 0.87
C SER A 101 8.25 -10.06 1.10
N HIS A 102 8.38 -11.36 1.27
CA HIS A 102 7.21 -12.21 1.51
C HIS A 102 6.87 -12.26 2.99
N TYR A 103 6.80 -11.08 3.63
CA TYR A 103 6.58 -11.05 5.07
C TYR A 103 5.33 -11.84 5.49
N GLY A 104 4.29 -11.78 4.68
CA GLY A 104 3.05 -12.46 5.01
C GLY A 104 3.13 -13.96 4.87
N ASN A 105 4.16 -14.45 4.20
CA ASN A 105 4.34 -15.89 3.97
C ASN A 105 5.37 -16.50 4.89
N LYS A 106 5.96 -15.70 5.74
CA LYS A 106 6.95 -16.22 6.69
C LYS A 106 6.26 -17.02 7.76
N LYS A 107 6.91 -18.03 8.17
CA LYS A 107 6.36 -18.88 9.21
C LYS A 107 7.05 -18.64 10.52
#